data_0cfcc2d0109268e0ffbac9d5f361b627
#
_entry.id   0cfcc2d0109268e0ffbac9d5f361b627
#
_cell.length_a   1.000
_cell.length_b   1.000
_cell.length_c   1.000
_cell.angle_alpha   90.00
_cell.angle_beta   90.00
_cell.angle_gamma   90.00
#
_symmetry.space_group_name_H-M   'P 1'
#
loop_
_entity.id
_entity.type
_entity.pdbx_description
1 polymer ?
#
loop_
_entity_poly.entity_id
_entity_poly.type
_entity_poly.pdbx_seq_one_letter_code
_entity_poly.pdbx_strand_id
1 'polypeptide(L)'
;GSEMCIRDRLMEGTPIRLSGEDARRATFVQRHAVLHDHKDGREFTPLHFLTPDQANFDVFDSPLSEYAVLAYEYGYSIERPEALVLWEAQFGDFAIGAQTVIDEFVSSAETKWGQRSSLVMLLPHGQEGQGPDHSSARIERYLQLAAENNMWIVQPSTPANHFHMLRTQAYKRPR
;
A
#
# COMPACT_ATOMS: atom_id res chain seq x y z
N GLY A 1 10.69 8.77 1.09
CA GLY A 1 9.81 8.64 -0.04
C GLY A 1 8.33 8.58 0.28
N SER A 2 7.80 7.46 0.81
CA SER A 2 6.37 7.29 1.07
C SER A 2 5.82 8.35 2.02
N GLU A 3 6.50 8.61 3.12
CA GLU A 3 6.05 9.53 4.17
C GLU A 3 5.90 10.96 3.65
N MET A 4 6.78 11.41 2.77
CA MET A 4 6.67 12.73 2.15
C MET A 4 5.45 12.81 1.23
N CYS A 5 5.18 11.76 0.45
CA CYS A 5 3.98 11.69 -0.37
C CYS A 5 2.70 11.66 0.49
N ILE A 6 2.70 10.87 1.56
CA ILE A 6 1.61 10.78 2.52
C ILE A 6 1.34 12.15 3.13
N ARG A 7 2.37 12.81 3.67
CA ARG A 7 2.25 14.17 4.23
C ARG A 7 1.55 15.13 3.28
N ASP A 8 2.05 15.22 2.05
CA ASP A 8 1.53 16.18 1.07
C ASP A 8 0.06 15.88 0.71
N ARG A 9 -0.28 14.59 0.54
CA ARG A 9 -1.67 14.21 0.25
C ARG A 9 -2.62 14.52 1.40
N LEU A 10 -2.20 14.30 2.63
CA LEU A 10 -2.99 14.65 3.81
C LEU A 10 -3.27 16.15 3.88
N MET A 11 -2.25 16.99 3.63
CA MET A 11 -2.38 18.46 3.61
C MET A 11 -3.26 18.95 2.45
N GLU A 12 -3.34 18.20 1.36
CA GLU A 12 -4.20 18.46 0.20
C GLU A 12 -5.61 17.90 0.35
N GLY A 13 -5.95 17.32 1.50
CA GLY A 13 -7.28 16.79 1.78
C GLY A 13 -7.55 15.37 1.27
N THR A 14 -6.51 14.61 0.90
CA THR A 14 -6.66 13.20 0.49
C THR A 14 -6.47 12.28 1.69
N PRO A 15 -7.49 11.53 2.13
CA PRO A 15 -7.33 10.54 3.18
C PRO A 15 -6.40 9.41 2.73
N ILE A 16 -5.60 8.93 3.67
CA ILE A 16 -4.67 7.82 3.40
C ILE A 16 -4.85 6.72 4.42
N ARG A 17 -4.96 5.49 3.90
CA ARG A 17 -4.97 4.27 4.67
C ARG A 17 -3.79 3.40 4.27
N LEU A 18 -2.99 3.00 5.24
CA LEU A 18 -1.85 2.12 5.06
C LEU A 18 -1.99 0.93 6.02
N SER A 19 -1.96 -0.26 5.49
CA SER A 19 -1.98 -1.47 6.30
C SER A 19 -0.96 -2.50 5.81
N GLY A 20 -0.60 -3.41 6.68
CA GLY A 20 0.33 -4.49 6.44
C GLY A 20 0.82 -5.05 7.78
N GLU A 21 1.48 -6.18 7.77
CA GLU A 21 1.85 -6.91 8.98
C GLU A 21 2.73 -6.09 9.94
N ASP A 22 3.64 -5.29 9.39
CA ASP A 22 4.50 -4.38 10.18
C ASP A 22 4.41 -2.93 9.67
N ALA A 23 3.26 -2.51 9.12
CA ALA A 23 3.18 -1.25 8.38
C ALA A 23 3.49 0.00 9.22
N ARG A 24 3.23 -0.02 10.52
CA ARG A 24 3.48 1.10 11.43
C ARG A 24 4.97 1.43 11.56
N ARG A 25 5.81 0.43 11.59
CA ARG A 25 7.28 0.54 11.63
C ARG A 25 7.91 0.38 10.24
N ALA A 26 7.28 -0.38 9.41
CA ALA A 26 7.74 -1.09 8.22
C ALA A 26 8.67 -2.26 8.55
N THR A 27 8.57 -3.35 7.76
CA THR A 27 9.33 -4.59 7.98
C THR A 27 10.84 -4.34 8.09
N PHE A 28 11.37 -3.45 7.25
CA PHE A 28 12.80 -3.11 7.20
C PHE A 28 13.15 -1.86 8.03
N VAL A 29 12.28 -1.46 8.95
CA VAL A 29 12.49 -0.33 9.86
C VAL A 29 12.66 1.01 9.11
N GLN A 30 12.15 1.11 7.89
CA GLN A 30 12.32 2.29 7.04
C GLN A 30 11.24 3.36 7.20
N ARG A 31 10.18 3.11 7.98
CA ARG A 31 9.03 4.06 8.07
C ARG A 31 8.92 4.76 9.41
N HIS A 32 8.72 4.04 10.49
CA HIS A 32 8.43 4.60 11.82
C HIS A 32 7.29 5.62 11.81
N ALA A 33 6.14 5.24 11.25
CA ALA A 33 4.96 6.11 11.24
C ALA A 33 4.38 6.34 12.63
N VAL A 34 4.59 5.41 13.55
CA VAL A 34 4.19 5.50 14.95
C VAL A 34 5.41 5.38 15.84
N LEU A 35 5.56 6.35 16.74
CA LEU A 35 6.63 6.39 17.74
C LEU A 35 6.06 5.99 19.09
N HIS A 36 6.85 5.35 19.92
CA HIS A 36 6.48 4.93 21.27
C HIS A 36 7.36 5.63 22.30
N ASP A 37 6.75 6.20 23.34
CA ASP A 37 7.50 6.74 24.46
C ASP A 37 8.17 5.57 25.21
N HIS A 38 9.47 5.70 25.47
CA HIS A 38 10.24 4.62 26.09
C HIS A 38 9.96 4.43 27.59
N LYS A 39 9.25 5.38 28.23
CA LYS A 39 8.94 5.30 29.67
C LYS A 39 7.57 4.69 29.93
N ASP A 40 6.56 5.06 29.16
CA ASP A 40 5.17 4.68 29.43
C ASP A 40 4.47 4.03 28.23
N GLY A 41 5.16 3.89 27.08
CA GLY A 41 4.63 3.23 25.90
C GLY A 41 3.59 4.04 25.12
N ARG A 42 3.33 5.30 25.48
CA ARG A 42 2.38 6.11 24.74
C ARG A 42 2.79 6.26 23.27
N GLU A 43 1.81 6.18 22.41
CA GLU A 43 1.99 6.28 20.97
C GLU A 43 1.88 7.74 20.50
N PHE A 44 2.71 8.09 19.53
CA PHE A 44 2.67 9.36 18.84
C PHE A 44 2.84 9.12 17.33
N THR A 45 1.87 9.59 16.55
CA THR A 45 1.89 9.51 15.09
C THR A 45 2.09 10.92 14.51
N PRO A 46 3.31 11.29 14.10
CA PRO A 46 3.60 12.66 13.64
C PRO A 46 2.70 13.15 12.51
N LEU A 47 2.31 12.25 11.61
CA LEU A 47 1.45 12.58 10.46
C LEU A 47 0.00 12.90 10.82
N HIS A 48 -0.42 12.74 12.07
CA HIS A 48 -1.72 13.21 12.56
C HIS A 48 -1.74 14.70 12.90
N PHE A 49 -0.58 15.36 12.98
CA PHE A 49 -0.43 16.71 13.53
C PHE A 49 0.29 17.65 12.57
N LEU A 50 0.01 17.57 11.27
CA LEU A 50 0.65 18.43 10.26
C LEU A 50 -0.03 19.79 10.20
N THR A 51 -1.35 19.82 10.04
CA THR A 51 -2.19 21.02 10.01
C THR A 51 -3.56 20.70 10.60
N PRO A 52 -4.28 21.72 11.12
CA PRO A 52 -5.61 21.49 11.71
C PRO A 52 -6.65 20.90 10.75
N ASP A 53 -6.55 21.26 9.48
CA ASP A 53 -7.54 20.89 8.45
C ASP A 53 -7.08 19.74 7.54
N GLN A 54 -6.06 18.99 7.93
CA GLN A 54 -5.58 17.86 7.13
C GLN A 54 -6.58 16.72 7.04
N ALA A 55 -6.46 15.91 5.99
CA ALA A 55 -7.21 14.66 5.89
C ALA A 55 -6.71 13.59 6.88
N ASN A 56 -7.48 12.53 7.04
CA ASN A 56 -7.20 11.46 7.98
C ASN A 56 -6.07 10.55 7.49
N PHE A 57 -5.18 10.17 8.41
CA PHE A 57 -4.15 9.16 8.19
C PHE A 57 -4.40 7.95 9.08
N ASP A 58 -4.70 6.82 8.47
CA ASP A 58 -4.90 5.56 9.17
C ASP A 58 -3.73 4.62 8.86
N VAL A 59 -3.03 4.15 9.88
CA VAL A 59 -1.94 3.19 9.73
C VAL A 59 -2.12 2.04 10.72
N PHE A 60 -2.11 0.80 10.20
CA PHE A 60 -2.40 -0.39 10.99
C PHE A 60 -1.38 -1.49 10.74
N ASP A 61 -0.94 -2.13 11.82
CA ASP A 61 -0.33 -3.46 11.73
C ASP A 61 -1.46 -4.47 11.59
N SER A 62 -1.45 -5.20 10.48
CA SER A 62 -2.52 -6.13 10.14
C SER A 62 -2.34 -7.48 10.83
N PRO A 63 -3.42 -8.28 10.92
CA PRO A 63 -3.28 -9.70 11.23
C PRO A 63 -2.39 -10.44 10.22
N LEU A 64 -1.84 -11.57 10.64
CA LEU A 64 -1.03 -12.45 9.81
C LEU A 64 -1.92 -13.23 8.82
N SER A 65 -2.38 -12.55 7.78
CA SER A 65 -3.20 -13.13 6.72
C SER A 65 -3.21 -12.21 5.50
N GLU A 66 -2.39 -12.49 4.51
CA GLU A 66 -2.36 -11.73 3.25
C GLU A 66 -3.72 -11.78 2.55
N TYR A 67 -4.37 -12.95 2.53
CA TYR A 67 -5.68 -13.13 1.91
C TYR A 67 -6.74 -12.20 2.49
N ALA A 68 -6.92 -12.26 3.80
CA ALA A 68 -7.96 -11.49 4.48
C ALA A 68 -7.67 -9.98 4.42
N VAL A 69 -6.42 -9.60 4.60
CA VAL A 69 -6.01 -8.18 4.63
C VAL A 69 -6.11 -7.56 3.26
N LEU A 70 -5.59 -8.20 2.21
CA LEU A 70 -5.70 -7.67 0.85
C LEU A 70 -7.14 -7.58 0.39
N ALA A 71 -7.97 -8.59 0.70
CA ALA A 71 -9.40 -8.56 0.38
C ALA A 71 -10.11 -7.40 1.08
N TYR A 72 -9.79 -7.15 2.35
CA TYR A 72 -10.34 -6.02 3.10
C TYR A 72 -9.92 -4.68 2.47
N GLU A 73 -8.63 -4.49 2.20
CA GLU A 73 -8.12 -3.23 1.64
C GLU A 73 -8.65 -2.99 0.22
N TYR A 74 -8.83 -4.05 -0.57
CA TYR A 74 -9.53 -3.94 -1.84
C TYR A 74 -10.95 -3.42 -1.66
N GLY A 75 -11.76 -4.05 -0.79
CA GLY A 75 -13.12 -3.61 -0.51
C GLY A 75 -13.18 -2.18 0.03
N TYR A 76 -12.26 -1.82 0.94
CA TYR A 76 -12.14 -0.45 1.45
C TYR A 76 -11.89 0.56 0.32
N SER A 77 -11.02 0.22 -0.64
CA SER A 77 -10.71 1.11 -1.78
C SER A 77 -11.92 1.33 -2.72
N ILE A 78 -12.83 0.36 -2.79
CA ILE A 78 -14.07 0.49 -3.57
C ILE A 78 -15.07 1.41 -2.85
N GLU A 79 -15.23 1.25 -1.54
CA GLU A 79 -16.17 2.03 -0.73
C GLU A 79 -15.68 3.46 -0.43
N ARG A 80 -14.37 3.68 -0.48
CA ARG A 80 -13.72 4.97 -0.22
C ARG A 80 -12.83 5.39 -1.39
N PRO A 81 -13.42 5.66 -2.57
CA PRO A 81 -12.64 5.96 -3.78
C PRO A 81 -11.80 7.24 -3.66
N GLU A 82 -12.13 8.15 -2.72
CA GLU A 82 -11.35 9.36 -2.45
C GLU A 82 -10.07 9.09 -1.64
N ALA A 83 -9.98 7.94 -0.95
CA ALA A 83 -8.82 7.61 -0.14
C ALA A 83 -7.71 6.96 -0.97
N LEU A 84 -6.45 7.25 -0.68
CA LEU A 84 -5.32 6.47 -1.16
C LEU A 84 -5.12 5.29 -0.23
N VAL A 85 -5.39 4.09 -0.73
CA VAL A 85 -5.30 2.85 0.04
C VAL A 85 -4.03 2.11 -0.34
N LEU A 86 -3.20 1.82 0.66
CA LEU A 86 -1.90 1.16 0.51
C LEU A 86 -1.89 -0.12 1.35
N TRP A 87 -1.65 -1.25 0.72
CA TRP A 87 -1.33 -2.50 1.42
C TRP A 87 0.14 -2.84 1.20
N GLU A 88 0.88 -3.04 2.29
CA GLU A 88 2.28 -3.45 2.24
C GLU A 88 2.42 -4.89 2.69
N ALA A 89 2.87 -5.76 1.78
CA ALA A 89 3.26 -7.12 2.16
C ALA A 89 4.52 -7.07 3.03
N GLN A 90 4.65 -7.99 3.98
CA GLN A 90 5.86 -8.09 4.78
C GLN A 90 7.09 -8.38 3.90
N PHE A 91 6.94 -9.34 2.98
CA PHE A 91 7.79 -9.57 1.81
C PHE A 91 6.87 -9.75 0.60
N GLY A 92 7.30 -9.28 -0.57
CA GLY A 92 6.49 -9.45 -1.78
C GLY A 92 6.17 -10.89 -2.12
N ASP A 93 7.05 -11.82 -1.74
CA ASP A 93 6.83 -13.27 -1.87
C ASP A 93 5.52 -13.74 -1.22
N PHE A 94 5.16 -13.17 -0.09
CA PHE A 94 3.98 -13.59 0.68
C PHE A 94 2.65 -13.17 0.05
N ALA A 95 2.68 -12.29 -0.95
CA ALA A 95 1.47 -11.96 -1.72
C ALA A 95 0.83 -13.18 -2.38
N ILE A 96 1.58 -14.28 -2.54
CA ILE A 96 1.03 -15.56 -3.00
C ILE A 96 -0.11 -16.06 -2.11
N GLY A 97 -0.08 -15.76 -0.82
CA GLY A 97 -1.17 -16.11 0.10
C GLY A 97 -2.49 -15.40 -0.22
N ALA A 98 -2.45 -14.33 -1.01
CA ALA A 98 -3.61 -13.57 -1.47
C ALA A 98 -3.82 -13.68 -3.00
N GLN A 99 -3.24 -14.68 -3.66
CA GLN A 99 -3.29 -14.78 -5.12
C GLN A 99 -4.72 -14.81 -5.68
N THR A 100 -5.65 -15.45 -4.98
CA THR A 100 -7.07 -15.46 -5.37
C THR A 100 -7.64 -14.03 -5.39
N VAL A 101 -7.31 -13.21 -4.41
CA VAL A 101 -7.77 -11.81 -4.39
C VAL A 101 -7.16 -11.02 -5.54
N ILE A 102 -5.90 -11.26 -5.85
CA ILE A 102 -5.22 -10.61 -6.97
C ILE A 102 -5.88 -10.99 -8.29
N ASP A 103 -6.11 -12.28 -8.53
CA ASP A 103 -6.65 -12.78 -9.80
C ASP A 103 -8.13 -12.42 -9.97
N GLU A 104 -8.93 -12.59 -8.91
CA GLU A 104 -10.39 -12.45 -9.00
C GLU A 104 -10.89 -11.01 -8.85
N PHE A 105 -10.16 -10.17 -8.14
CA PHE A 105 -10.60 -8.81 -7.84
C PHE A 105 -9.63 -7.75 -8.39
N VAL A 106 -8.38 -7.73 -7.94
CA VAL A 106 -7.45 -6.67 -8.32
C VAL A 106 -7.25 -6.59 -9.83
N SER A 107 -7.06 -7.72 -10.50
CA SER A 107 -6.79 -7.77 -11.94
C SER A 107 -8.04 -7.73 -12.82
N SER A 108 -9.19 -8.16 -12.34
CA SER A 108 -10.33 -8.49 -13.20
C SER A 108 -11.69 -7.88 -12.80
N ALA A 109 -11.79 -7.22 -11.65
CA ALA A 109 -13.07 -6.70 -11.16
C ALA A 109 -13.65 -5.59 -12.04
N GLU A 110 -12.84 -4.79 -12.72
CA GLU A 110 -13.33 -3.78 -13.67
C GLU A 110 -14.04 -4.44 -14.84
N THR A 111 -13.44 -5.48 -15.43
CA THR A 111 -14.05 -6.23 -16.55
C THR A 111 -15.29 -6.99 -16.11
N LYS A 112 -15.27 -7.62 -14.94
CA LYS A 112 -16.39 -8.42 -14.44
C LYS A 112 -17.58 -7.58 -13.98
N TRP A 113 -17.32 -6.50 -13.26
CA TRP A 113 -18.36 -5.79 -12.50
C TRP A 113 -18.30 -4.27 -12.65
N GLY A 114 -17.41 -3.73 -13.45
CA GLY A 114 -17.19 -2.29 -13.57
C GLY A 114 -16.60 -1.66 -12.30
N GLN A 115 -16.08 -2.46 -11.39
CA GLN A 115 -15.47 -1.97 -10.15
C GLN A 115 -14.04 -1.48 -10.42
N ARG A 116 -13.77 -0.25 -10.00
CA ARG A 116 -12.44 0.36 -10.12
C ARG A 116 -11.84 0.58 -8.75
N SER A 117 -10.60 0.17 -8.58
CA SER A 117 -9.86 0.30 -7.34
C SER A 117 -8.60 1.14 -7.55
N SER A 118 -8.32 2.04 -6.61
CA SER A 118 -7.06 2.77 -6.55
C SER A 118 -6.04 2.13 -5.59
N LEU A 119 -6.29 0.90 -5.18
CA LEU A 119 -5.42 0.16 -4.27
C LEU A 119 -3.98 0.12 -4.78
N VAL A 120 -3.05 0.39 -3.90
CA VAL A 120 -1.61 0.23 -4.13
C VAL A 120 -1.10 -0.95 -3.33
N MET A 121 -0.45 -1.88 -4.01
CA MET A 121 0.26 -2.98 -3.37
C MET A 121 1.74 -2.64 -3.31
N LEU A 122 2.28 -2.50 -2.11
CA LEU A 122 3.71 -2.30 -1.87
C LEU A 122 4.34 -3.66 -1.60
N LEU A 123 5.17 -4.11 -2.53
CA LEU A 123 5.73 -5.46 -2.54
C LEU A 123 7.25 -5.40 -2.42
N PRO A 124 7.82 -5.51 -1.21
CA PRO A 124 9.27 -5.57 -1.05
C PRO A 124 9.89 -6.66 -1.92
N HIS A 125 10.89 -6.27 -2.72
CA HIS A 125 11.52 -7.13 -3.70
C HIS A 125 13.02 -6.84 -3.78
N GLY A 126 13.83 -7.90 -3.73
CA GLY A 126 15.28 -7.81 -3.87
C GLY A 126 15.90 -9.20 -3.88
N GLN A 127 16.63 -9.54 -4.94
CA GLN A 127 17.26 -10.87 -5.09
C GLN A 127 18.44 -11.09 -4.13
N GLU A 128 18.91 -10.04 -3.49
CA GLU A 128 19.85 -10.08 -2.36
C GLU A 128 19.20 -10.44 -1.02
N GLY A 129 17.91 -10.77 -1.03
CA GLY A 129 17.14 -11.15 0.15
C GLY A 129 17.59 -12.46 0.81
N GLN A 130 17.00 -12.77 1.95
CA GLN A 130 17.48 -13.81 2.87
C GLN A 130 16.93 -15.22 2.57
N GLY A 131 16.67 -15.54 1.33
CA GLY A 131 16.26 -16.90 0.97
C GLY A 131 15.13 -16.98 -0.07
N PRO A 132 14.62 -18.18 -0.33
CA PRO A 132 13.71 -18.42 -1.46
C PRO A 132 12.34 -17.75 -1.31
N ASP A 133 11.90 -17.47 -0.09
CA ASP A 133 10.61 -16.85 0.19
C ASP A 133 10.73 -15.41 0.70
N HIS A 134 11.91 -14.78 0.56
CA HIS A 134 12.23 -13.46 1.08
C HIS A 134 13.01 -12.61 0.05
N SER A 135 12.82 -12.85 -1.23
CA SER A 135 13.61 -12.22 -2.28
C SER A 135 12.79 -11.73 -3.46
N SER A 136 11.72 -12.40 -3.85
CA SER A 136 11.00 -12.11 -5.07
C SER A 136 9.51 -11.83 -4.84
N ALA A 137 9.05 -10.65 -5.23
CA ALA A 137 7.62 -10.34 -5.33
C ALA A 137 6.94 -11.06 -6.51
N ARG A 138 7.67 -11.87 -7.27
CA ARG A 138 7.16 -12.58 -8.45
C ARG A 138 6.51 -11.62 -9.44
N ILE A 139 7.25 -10.61 -9.84
CA ILE A 139 6.81 -9.52 -10.74
C ILE A 139 6.24 -10.07 -12.04
N GLU A 140 6.77 -11.18 -12.53
CA GLU A 140 6.31 -11.87 -13.73
C GLU A 140 4.84 -12.29 -13.67
N ARG A 141 4.30 -12.58 -12.49
CA ARG A 141 2.87 -12.90 -12.31
C ARG A 141 1.99 -11.69 -12.57
N TYR A 142 2.38 -10.53 -12.06
CA TYR A 142 1.65 -9.28 -12.29
C TYR A 142 1.75 -8.85 -13.75
N LEU A 143 2.92 -8.98 -14.36
CA LEU A 143 3.12 -8.70 -15.78
C LEU A 143 2.23 -9.59 -16.65
N GLN A 144 2.04 -10.86 -16.28
CA GLN A 144 1.15 -11.78 -16.99
C GLN A 144 -0.33 -11.39 -16.83
N LEU A 145 -0.73 -10.86 -15.68
CA LEU A 145 -2.09 -10.42 -15.40
C LEU A 145 -2.40 -9.03 -15.96
N ALA A 146 -1.37 -8.25 -16.32
CA ALA A 146 -1.55 -6.90 -16.84
C ALA A 146 -2.11 -6.92 -18.26
N ALA A 147 -3.31 -6.37 -18.41
CA ALA A 147 -4.02 -6.28 -19.68
C ALA A 147 -4.97 -5.09 -19.67
N GLU A 148 -5.13 -4.42 -20.80
CA GLU A 148 -6.14 -3.37 -21.00
C GLU A 148 -6.10 -2.25 -19.94
N ASN A 149 -4.90 -1.92 -19.45
CA ASN A 149 -4.66 -0.91 -18.41
C ASN A 149 -5.28 -1.23 -17.03
N ASN A 150 -5.50 -2.50 -16.71
CA ASN A 150 -6.09 -2.92 -15.44
C ASN A 150 -5.17 -2.67 -14.23
N MET A 151 -3.85 -2.58 -14.44
CA MET A 151 -2.89 -2.30 -13.36
C MET A 151 -1.59 -1.70 -13.89
N TRP A 152 -0.90 -0.99 -13.03
CA TRP A 152 0.46 -0.51 -13.26
C TRP A 152 1.44 -1.30 -12.42
N ILE A 153 2.44 -1.89 -13.04
CA ILE A 153 3.53 -2.58 -12.37
C ILE A 153 4.74 -1.65 -12.44
N VAL A 154 5.21 -1.20 -11.29
CA VAL A 154 6.20 -0.13 -11.20
C VAL A 154 7.33 -0.53 -10.26
N GLN A 155 8.57 -0.29 -10.68
CA GLN A 155 9.75 -0.40 -9.83
C GLN A 155 10.46 0.97 -9.80
N PRO A 156 10.19 1.79 -8.77
CA PRO A 156 10.81 3.11 -8.67
C PRO A 156 12.32 3.02 -8.49
N SER A 157 13.08 3.74 -9.30
CA SER A 157 14.54 3.73 -9.23
C SER A 157 15.12 4.73 -8.24
N THR A 158 14.32 5.70 -7.81
CA THR A 158 14.73 6.74 -6.85
C THR A 158 13.58 7.06 -5.87
N PRO A 159 13.88 7.63 -4.69
CA PRO A 159 12.84 8.13 -3.78
C PRO A 159 11.91 9.16 -4.44
N ALA A 160 12.42 9.99 -5.34
CA ALA A 160 11.61 10.95 -6.08
C ALA A 160 10.62 10.26 -7.02
N ASN A 161 11.05 9.23 -7.74
CA ASN A 161 10.15 8.44 -8.60
C ASN A 161 9.07 7.75 -7.78
N HIS A 162 9.40 7.19 -6.62
CA HIS A 162 8.42 6.60 -5.70
C HIS A 162 7.39 7.63 -5.22
N PHE A 163 7.84 8.82 -4.84
CA PHE A 163 6.97 9.93 -4.46
C PHE A 163 5.97 10.26 -5.58
N HIS A 164 6.46 10.46 -6.79
CA HIS A 164 5.61 10.83 -7.93
C HIS A 164 4.68 9.70 -8.38
N MET A 165 5.09 8.44 -8.25
CA MET A 165 4.24 7.28 -8.50
C MET A 165 3.01 7.29 -7.58
N LEU A 166 3.22 7.40 -6.28
CA LEU A 166 2.12 7.46 -5.29
C LEU A 166 1.25 8.70 -5.50
N ARG A 167 1.87 9.84 -5.81
CA ARG A 167 1.14 11.06 -6.15
C ARG A 167 0.26 10.87 -7.38
N THR A 168 0.78 10.25 -8.42
CA THR A 168 0.03 9.97 -9.63
C THR A 168 -1.16 9.05 -9.33
N GLN A 169 -0.96 8.01 -8.54
CA GLN A 169 -2.03 7.10 -8.14
C GLN A 169 -3.11 7.82 -7.33
N ALA A 170 -2.73 8.75 -6.47
CA ALA A 170 -3.69 9.53 -5.69
C ALA A 170 -4.56 10.45 -6.55
N TYR A 171 -4.06 10.97 -7.67
CA TYR A 171 -4.78 11.91 -8.53
C TYR A 171 -5.41 11.31 -9.78
N LYS A 172 -4.78 10.30 -10.38
CA LYS A 172 -5.27 9.63 -11.62
C LYS A 172 -6.18 8.44 -11.32
N ARG A 173 -6.85 8.45 -10.20
CA ARG A 173 -7.78 7.36 -9.89
C ARG A 173 -8.81 7.20 -11.01
N PRO A 174 -9.13 5.98 -11.38
CA PRO A 174 -10.34 5.72 -12.12
C PRO A 174 -11.51 6.10 -11.20
N ARG A 175 -12.16 7.19 -11.50
CA ARG A 175 -13.37 7.65 -10.83
C ARG A 175 -14.59 7.11 -11.54
#